data_828c4fd75616b4722ae4ffb6f714e4f6
#
_entry.id   828c4fd75616b4722ae4ffb6f714e4f6
#
_cell.length_a   1.000
_cell.length_b   1.000
_cell.length_c   1.000
_cell.angle_alpha   90.00
_cell.angle_beta   90.00
_cell.angle_gamma   90.00
#
_symmetry.space_group_name_H-M   'P 1'
#
loop_
_entity.id
_entity.type
_entity.pdbx_description
1 polymer ?
#
loop_
_entity_poly.entity_id
_entity_poly.type
_entity_poly.pdbx_seq_one_letter_code
_entity_poly.pdbx_strand_id
1 'polypeptide(L)'
;ARGNFKFLNLDEVDAYRDKTFGPEMVKMLEGKNYKDRQTIIGSIKENMVSGLVTEYVVRDGKNSGEKIAFVTLEDYSGSYSFRLGDRDYLRLRDKIDVQRFLIFKIKFAVAKDNRIFLNVVDVIELKEAFERFASTMTVVVDIRDLRKDDLTFFRNIFNENSGEQRLHFYLKNTEDNSHVELNALRTHVDINGDLIQLFSENNKYQLFLN
;
A
#
# COMPACT_ATOMS: atom_id res chain seq x y z
N ALA A 1 14.35 2.19 7.20
CA ALA A 1 13.51 3.38 7.43
C ALA A 1 12.18 3.11 6.73
N ARG A 2 11.11 2.88 7.49
CA ARG A 2 9.74 2.78 6.96
C ARG A 2 9.38 4.18 6.47
N GLY A 3 9.31 4.36 5.14
CA GLY A 3 9.00 5.65 4.54
C GLY A 3 7.57 6.05 4.90
N ASN A 4 7.36 7.30 5.32
CA ASN A 4 6.02 7.88 5.43
C ASN A 4 5.48 8.08 4.00
N PHE A 5 4.83 7.05 3.44
CA PHE A 5 4.13 7.16 2.18
C PHE A 5 2.76 7.80 2.41
N LYS A 6 2.33 8.63 1.47
CA LYS A 6 0.96 9.14 1.45
C LYS A 6 0.14 8.26 0.52
N PHE A 7 -0.96 7.72 1.02
CA PHE A 7 -2.00 7.15 0.18
C PHE A 7 -2.85 8.27 -0.41
N LEU A 8 -3.09 8.21 -1.71
CA LEU A 8 -3.98 9.10 -2.44
C LEU A 8 -5.19 8.31 -2.91
N ASN A 9 -6.37 8.87 -2.80
CA ASN A 9 -7.53 8.36 -3.50
C ASN A 9 -7.36 8.57 -5.00
N LEU A 10 -8.00 7.76 -5.84
CA LEU A 10 -7.79 7.82 -7.29
C LEU A 10 -8.25 9.15 -7.89
N ASP A 11 -9.32 9.76 -7.37
CA ASP A 11 -9.80 11.08 -7.78
C ASP A 11 -8.86 12.25 -7.40
N GLU A 12 -7.96 12.04 -6.42
CA GLU A 12 -7.00 13.05 -5.95
C GLU A 12 -5.70 13.07 -6.76
N VAL A 13 -5.41 12.05 -7.59
CA VAL A 13 -4.10 11.88 -8.23
C VAL A 13 -3.72 13.06 -9.12
N ASP A 14 -4.64 13.52 -9.96
CA ASP A 14 -4.41 14.67 -10.85
C ASP A 14 -4.30 15.98 -10.07
N ALA A 15 -5.16 16.20 -9.07
CA ALA A 15 -5.09 17.37 -8.22
C ALA A 15 -3.77 17.42 -7.42
N TYR A 16 -3.28 16.26 -6.95
CA TYR A 16 -1.99 16.17 -6.28
C TYR A 16 -0.84 16.47 -7.24
N ARG A 17 -0.88 15.95 -8.49
CA ARG A 17 0.09 16.28 -9.55
C ARG A 17 0.12 17.78 -9.78
N ASP A 18 -1.02 18.40 -10.02
CA ASP A 18 -1.13 19.81 -10.39
C ASP A 18 -0.69 20.73 -9.25
N LYS A 19 -0.98 20.37 -8.00
CA LYS A 19 -0.47 21.05 -6.82
C LYS A 19 1.04 20.92 -6.68
N THR A 20 1.58 19.73 -6.91
CA THR A 20 3.01 19.43 -6.77
C THR A 20 3.84 20.14 -7.84
N PHE A 21 3.30 20.22 -9.05
CA PHE A 21 3.93 20.89 -10.21
C PHE A 21 3.31 22.26 -10.50
N GLY A 22 2.88 22.97 -9.46
CA GLY A 22 2.37 24.32 -9.58
C GLY A 22 3.42 25.35 -10.06
N PRO A 23 3.05 26.66 -10.14
CA PRO A 23 3.89 27.68 -10.75
C PRO A 23 5.31 27.79 -10.18
N GLU A 24 5.49 27.50 -8.90
CA GLU A 24 6.83 27.51 -8.26
C GLU A 24 7.72 26.40 -8.79
N MET A 25 7.19 25.18 -8.92
CA MET A 25 7.93 24.05 -9.48
C MET A 25 8.25 24.29 -10.96
N VAL A 26 7.31 24.83 -11.73
CA VAL A 26 7.54 25.21 -13.14
C VAL A 26 8.71 26.17 -13.25
N LYS A 27 8.77 27.23 -12.41
CA LYS A 27 9.90 28.15 -12.34
C LYS A 27 11.21 27.47 -11.98
N MET A 28 11.19 26.52 -11.05
CA MET A 28 12.40 25.75 -10.69
C MET A 28 12.91 24.90 -11.85
N LEU A 29 12.04 24.46 -12.76
CA LEU A 29 12.39 23.64 -13.91
C LEU A 29 12.78 24.47 -15.14
N GLU A 30 12.43 25.77 -15.19
CA GLU A 30 12.78 26.67 -16.29
C GLU A 30 14.30 26.78 -16.47
N GLY A 31 14.75 26.77 -17.72
CA GLY A 31 16.16 26.86 -18.08
C GLY A 31 17.03 25.68 -17.69
N LYS A 32 16.51 24.68 -16.99
CA LYS A 32 17.24 23.48 -16.61
C LYS A 32 17.32 22.46 -17.76
N ASN A 33 18.46 21.78 -17.88
CA ASN A 33 18.57 20.65 -18.79
C ASN A 33 17.77 19.44 -18.29
N TYR A 34 17.58 18.43 -19.12
CA TYR A 34 16.79 17.24 -18.77
C TYR A 34 17.28 16.52 -17.53
N LYS A 35 18.60 16.39 -17.34
CA LYS A 35 19.21 15.68 -16.19
C LYS A 35 18.92 16.41 -14.87
N ASP A 36 19.08 17.74 -14.86
CA ASP A 36 18.80 18.56 -13.67
C ASP A 36 17.31 18.52 -13.31
N ARG A 37 16.43 18.55 -14.30
CA ARG A 37 14.98 18.40 -14.08
C ARG A 37 14.64 17.04 -13.45
N GLN A 38 15.24 15.96 -13.95
CA GLN A 38 15.07 14.63 -13.37
C GLN A 38 15.53 14.57 -11.92
N THR A 39 16.61 15.27 -11.58
CA THR A 39 17.11 15.34 -10.20
C THR A 39 16.13 16.08 -9.29
N ILE A 40 15.61 17.24 -9.72
CA ILE A 40 14.62 18.02 -8.95
C ILE A 40 13.35 17.20 -8.75
N ILE A 41 12.78 16.62 -9.81
CA ILE A 41 11.57 15.80 -9.73
C ILE A 41 11.85 14.50 -8.98
N GLY A 42 13.06 13.97 -9.09
CA GLY A 42 13.53 12.80 -8.35
C GLY A 42 13.47 12.95 -6.83
N SER A 43 13.54 14.19 -6.31
CA SER A 43 13.40 14.48 -4.88
C SER A 43 11.94 14.48 -4.39
N ILE A 44 10.95 14.50 -5.29
CA ILE A 44 9.53 14.43 -4.92
C ILE A 44 9.23 13.06 -4.32
N LYS A 45 8.53 13.07 -3.19
CA LYS A 45 8.18 11.83 -2.48
C LYS A 45 7.33 10.91 -3.34
N GLU A 46 7.56 9.63 -3.16
CA GLU A 46 6.71 8.58 -3.69
C GLU A 46 5.39 8.57 -2.94
N ASN A 47 4.31 8.24 -3.64
CA ASN A 47 2.97 8.08 -3.07
C ASN A 47 2.45 6.69 -3.40
N MET A 48 1.34 6.32 -2.80
CA MET A 48 0.64 5.09 -3.07
C MET A 48 -0.77 5.38 -3.53
N VAL A 49 -1.23 4.62 -4.50
CA VAL A 49 -2.62 4.51 -4.90
C VAL A 49 -3.02 3.05 -4.84
N SER A 50 -4.26 2.76 -4.52
CA SER A 50 -4.77 1.39 -4.46
C SER A 50 -6.12 1.31 -5.16
N GLY A 51 -6.41 0.17 -5.72
CA GLY A 51 -7.69 -0.06 -6.36
C GLY A 51 -7.79 -1.45 -6.98
N LEU A 52 -9.00 -1.78 -7.39
CA LEU A 52 -9.28 -2.94 -8.22
C LEU A 52 -8.80 -2.66 -9.64
N VAL A 53 -8.01 -3.56 -10.21
CA VAL A 53 -7.64 -3.48 -11.64
C VAL A 53 -8.86 -3.87 -12.47
N THR A 54 -9.48 -2.90 -13.13
CA THR A 54 -10.65 -3.13 -13.98
C THR A 54 -10.29 -3.34 -15.44
N GLU A 55 -9.14 -2.79 -15.87
CA GLU A 55 -8.65 -2.96 -17.22
C GLU A 55 -7.12 -3.08 -17.26
N TYR A 56 -6.63 -4.01 -18.07
CA TYR A 56 -5.21 -4.20 -18.35
C TYR A 56 -5.02 -4.55 -19.83
N VAL A 57 -4.63 -3.56 -20.64
CA VAL A 57 -4.51 -3.69 -22.10
C VAL A 57 -3.06 -3.48 -22.51
N VAL A 58 -2.50 -4.47 -23.19
CA VAL A 58 -1.14 -4.42 -23.74
C VAL A 58 -1.20 -4.15 -25.25
N ARG A 59 -0.39 -3.21 -25.70
CA ARG A 59 -0.26 -2.84 -27.12
C ARG A 59 1.19 -2.80 -27.55
N ASP A 60 1.43 -2.94 -28.84
CA ASP A 60 2.75 -2.72 -29.41
C ASP A 60 3.13 -1.23 -29.32
N GLY A 61 4.37 -0.98 -28.93
CA GLY A 61 4.95 0.36 -28.93
C GLY A 61 5.30 0.83 -30.34
N LYS A 62 5.81 2.06 -30.44
CA LYS A 62 6.20 2.64 -31.74
C LYS A 62 7.44 1.96 -32.30
N ASN A 63 8.34 1.46 -31.47
CA ASN A 63 9.53 0.74 -31.87
C ASN A 63 9.27 -0.76 -31.92
N SER A 64 9.93 -1.47 -32.79
CA SER A 64 9.77 -2.92 -32.93
C SER A 64 10.18 -3.63 -31.62
N GLY A 65 9.29 -4.49 -31.13
CA GLY A 65 9.48 -5.27 -29.92
C GLY A 65 9.15 -4.56 -28.60
N GLU A 66 8.89 -3.25 -28.62
CA GLU A 66 8.40 -2.55 -27.41
C GLU A 66 6.95 -2.91 -27.10
N LYS A 67 6.64 -3.01 -25.82
CA LYS A 67 5.27 -3.17 -25.31
C LYS A 67 4.88 -2.00 -24.42
N ILE A 68 3.63 -1.63 -24.49
CA ILE A 68 3.04 -0.58 -23.67
C ILE A 68 1.78 -1.17 -23.04
N ALA A 69 1.63 -1.06 -21.73
CA ALA A 69 0.41 -1.44 -21.05
C ALA A 69 -0.36 -0.21 -20.57
N PHE A 70 -1.68 -0.30 -20.63
CA PHE A 70 -2.61 0.64 -20.01
C PHE A 70 -3.32 -0.10 -18.88
N VAL A 71 -3.29 0.49 -17.71
CA VAL A 71 -3.88 -0.06 -16.49
C VAL A 71 -4.93 0.90 -16.01
N THR A 72 -6.14 0.43 -15.76
CA THR A 72 -7.21 1.20 -15.11
C THR A 72 -7.47 0.61 -13.74
N LEU A 73 -7.43 1.47 -12.73
CA LEU A 73 -7.78 1.18 -11.34
C LEU A 73 -9.11 1.83 -11.02
N GLU A 74 -9.87 1.18 -10.13
CA GLU A 74 -11.09 1.71 -9.57
C GLU A 74 -11.08 1.53 -8.05
N ASP A 75 -11.48 2.58 -7.32
CA ASP A 75 -11.73 2.56 -5.87
C ASP A 75 -13.09 3.22 -5.58
N TYR A 76 -13.40 3.45 -4.30
CA TYR A 76 -14.66 4.10 -3.90
C TYR A 76 -14.76 5.58 -4.32
N SER A 77 -13.64 6.23 -4.67
CA SER A 77 -13.58 7.63 -5.08
C SER A 77 -13.74 7.82 -6.59
N GLY A 78 -13.39 6.81 -7.38
CA GLY A 78 -13.46 6.87 -8.82
C GLY A 78 -12.53 5.91 -9.54
N SER A 79 -12.14 6.25 -10.76
CA SER A 79 -11.23 5.48 -11.58
C SER A 79 -10.06 6.33 -12.07
N TYR A 80 -8.90 5.71 -12.22
CA TYR A 80 -7.72 6.35 -12.77
C TYR A 80 -6.97 5.40 -13.70
N SER A 81 -6.62 5.92 -14.89
CA SER A 81 -5.88 5.14 -15.90
C SER A 81 -4.49 5.71 -16.08
N PHE A 82 -3.50 4.83 -16.13
CA PHE A 82 -2.12 5.20 -16.39
C PHE A 82 -1.45 4.23 -17.34
N ARG A 83 -0.33 4.67 -17.87
CA ARG A 83 0.45 3.94 -18.88
C ARG A 83 1.73 3.39 -18.25
N LEU A 84 2.02 2.12 -18.49
CA LEU A 84 3.34 1.52 -18.29
C LEU A 84 4.11 1.54 -19.61
N GLY A 85 5.30 2.14 -19.63
CA GLY A 85 6.22 2.01 -20.75
C GLY A 85 6.86 0.62 -20.79
N ASP A 86 7.55 0.28 -21.87
CA ASP A 86 8.13 -1.04 -22.11
C ASP A 86 8.93 -1.59 -20.91
N ARG A 87 9.84 -0.79 -20.36
CA ARG A 87 10.67 -1.17 -19.22
C ARG A 87 9.82 -1.52 -17.97
N ASP A 88 8.81 -0.71 -17.69
CA ASP A 88 7.96 -0.92 -16.51
C ASP A 88 6.98 -2.07 -16.76
N TYR A 89 6.47 -2.20 -17.98
CA TYR A 89 5.69 -3.35 -18.39
C TYR A 89 6.46 -4.66 -18.17
N LEU A 90 7.68 -4.79 -18.68
CA LEU A 90 8.48 -6.01 -18.52
C LEU A 90 8.77 -6.35 -17.07
N ARG A 91 8.92 -5.33 -16.22
CA ARG A 91 9.22 -5.51 -14.79
C ARG A 91 8.00 -5.86 -13.95
N LEU A 92 6.82 -5.38 -14.33
CA LEU A 92 5.62 -5.42 -13.48
C LEU A 92 4.51 -6.33 -14.01
N ARG A 93 4.60 -6.79 -15.26
CA ARG A 93 3.53 -7.53 -15.95
C ARG A 93 3.02 -8.76 -15.18
N ASP A 94 3.93 -9.46 -14.52
CA ASP A 94 3.60 -10.71 -13.81
C ASP A 94 2.90 -10.46 -12.46
N LYS A 95 2.81 -9.18 -12.02
CA LYS A 95 2.13 -8.76 -10.80
C LYS A 95 0.75 -8.18 -11.06
N ILE A 96 0.42 -7.83 -12.30
CA ILE A 96 -0.80 -7.09 -12.65
C ILE A 96 -1.75 -8.00 -13.41
N ASP A 97 -2.90 -8.24 -12.80
CA ASP A 97 -4.01 -8.95 -13.42
C ASP A 97 -5.32 -8.20 -13.19
N VAL A 98 -6.25 -8.34 -14.14
CA VAL A 98 -7.62 -7.82 -14.00
C VAL A 98 -8.33 -8.55 -12.84
N GLN A 99 -9.24 -7.85 -12.17
CA GLN A 99 -9.99 -8.33 -11.00
C GLN A 99 -9.12 -8.55 -9.74
N ARG A 100 -7.88 -8.03 -9.71
CA ARG A 100 -7.06 -8.03 -8.49
C ARG A 100 -7.06 -6.65 -7.85
N PHE A 101 -7.16 -6.62 -6.52
CA PHE A 101 -6.93 -5.38 -5.74
C PHE A 101 -5.43 -5.25 -5.49
N LEU A 102 -4.83 -4.18 -6.00
CA LEU A 102 -3.40 -3.93 -5.96
C LEU A 102 -3.08 -2.54 -5.40
N ILE A 103 -1.91 -2.42 -4.81
CA ILE A 103 -1.34 -1.14 -4.38
C ILE A 103 -0.19 -0.79 -5.33
N PHE A 104 -0.27 0.39 -5.92
CA PHE A 104 0.75 0.92 -6.82
C PHE A 104 1.56 2.00 -6.12
N LYS A 105 2.85 1.79 -6.02
CA LYS A 105 3.78 2.81 -5.59
C LYS A 105 4.10 3.67 -6.79
N ILE A 106 3.75 4.94 -6.72
CA ILE A 106 3.82 5.88 -7.84
C ILE A 106 4.77 7.04 -7.56
N LYS A 107 5.31 7.59 -8.62
CA LYS A 107 6.13 8.79 -8.63
C LYS A 107 5.86 9.56 -9.90
N PHE A 108 5.84 10.88 -9.81
CA PHE A 108 5.80 11.70 -11.02
C PHE A 108 7.19 11.81 -11.64
N ALA A 109 7.23 11.82 -12.97
CA ALA A 109 8.43 11.99 -13.77
C ALA A 109 8.18 13.01 -14.87
N VAL A 110 9.25 13.55 -15.46
CA VAL A 110 9.18 14.49 -16.57
C VAL A 110 9.74 13.87 -17.84
N ALA A 111 9.01 13.96 -18.92
CA ALA A 111 9.46 13.56 -20.24
C ALA A 111 10.42 14.60 -20.87
N LYS A 112 11.11 14.24 -21.95
CA LYS A 112 12.00 15.17 -22.68
C LYS A 112 11.27 16.40 -23.21
N ASP A 113 10.00 16.25 -23.55
CA ASP A 113 9.10 17.31 -24.02
C ASP A 113 8.40 18.08 -22.88
N ASN A 114 8.91 17.95 -21.67
CA ASN A 114 8.42 18.59 -20.44
C ASN A 114 7.06 18.13 -19.92
N ARG A 115 6.44 17.12 -20.53
CA ARG A 115 5.21 16.55 -19.98
C ARG A 115 5.49 15.80 -18.70
N ILE A 116 4.66 16.04 -17.70
CA ILE A 116 4.68 15.33 -16.44
C ILE A 116 3.78 14.11 -16.58
N PHE A 117 4.27 12.98 -16.15
CA PHE A 117 3.52 11.72 -16.18
C PHE A 117 3.72 10.92 -14.90
N LEU A 118 2.75 10.07 -14.60
CA LEU A 118 2.85 9.13 -13.52
C LEU A 118 3.74 7.96 -13.92
N ASN A 119 4.70 7.64 -13.08
CA ASN A 119 5.59 6.49 -13.22
C ASN A 119 5.31 5.50 -12.08
N VAL A 120 5.13 4.22 -12.40
CA VAL A 120 4.95 3.16 -11.41
C VAL A 120 6.30 2.65 -10.95
N VAL A 121 6.58 2.83 -9.68
CA VAL A 121 7.83 2.37 -9.05
C VAL A 121 7.75 0.90 -8.65
N ASP A 122 6.61 0.47 -8.09
CA ASP A 122 6.38 -0.93 -7.70
C ASP A 122 4.88 -1.23 -7.66
N VAL A 123 4.55 -2.51 -7.67
CA VAL A 123 3.19 -3.04 -7.49
C VAL A 123 3.25 -4.04 -6.35
N ILE A 124 2.34 -3.89 -5.39
CA ILE A 124 2.30 -4.61 -4.13
C ILE A 124 0.95 -5.30 -4.02
N GLU A 125 0.95 -6.58 -3.76
CA GLU A 125 -0.28 -7.32 -3.46
C GLU A 125 -0.78 -6.95 -2.06
N LEU A 126 -2.08 -7.03 -1.84
CA LEU A 126 -2.68 -6.68 -0.55
C LEU A 126 -2.08 -7.49 0.62
N LYS A 127 -1.81 -8.76 0.41
CA LYS A 127 -1.16 -9.62 1.42
C LYS A 127 0.24 -9.12 1.80
N GLU A 128 1.04 -8.66 0.81
CA GLU A 128 2.37 -8.11 1.07
C GLU A 128 2.30 -6.73 1.75
N ALA A 129 1.20 -6.00 1.57
CA ALA A 129 1.02 -4.69 2.17
C ALA A 129 1.00 -4.76 3.70
N PHE A 130 0.35 -5.76 4.27
CA PHE A 130 0.32 -5.97 5.72
C PHE A 130 1.73 -6.24 6.27
N GLU A 131 2.50 -7.10 5.61
CA GLU A 131 3.89 -7.40 6.00
C GLU A 131 4.78 -6.16 5.90
N ARG A 132 4.59 -5.34 4.85
CA ARG A 132 5.44 -4.17 4.58
C ARG A 132 5.08 -2.95 5.41
N PHE A 133 3.80 -2.73 5.72
CA PHE A 133 3.32 -1.45 6.27
C PHE A 133 2.79 -1.56 7.70
N ALA A 134 2.21 -2.69 8.10
CA ALA A 134 1.78 -2.86 9.46
C ALA A 134 2.97 -2.91 10.42
N SER A 135 2.89 -2.13 11.48
CA SER A 135 3.93 -2.09 12.52
C SER A 135 3.46 -2.69 13.82
N THR A 136 2.15 -2.82 13.96
CA THR A 136 1.49 -3.24 15.19
C THR A 136 0.23 -4.01 14.84
N MET A 137 0.04 -5.14 15.49
CA MET A 137 -1.17 -5.94 15.48
C MET A 137 -1.87 -5.76 16.81
N THR A 138 -3.12 -5.31 16.80
CA THR A 138 -3.94 -5.19 18.01
C THR A 138 -5.07 -6.21 17.96
N VAL A 139 -5.12 -7.10 18.93
CA VAL A 139 -6.19 -8.09 19.13
C VAL A 139 -7.17 -7.55 20.15
N VAL A 140 -8.43 -7.35 19.73
CA VAL A 140 -9.51 -6.89 20.59
C VAL A 140 -10.33 -8.08 21.07
N VAL A 141 -10.51 -8.19 22.36
CA VAL A 141 -11.21 -9.29 23.04
C VAL A 141 -12.17 -8.74 24.09
N ASP A 142 -13.41 -9.26 24.14
CA ASP A 142 -14.28 -9.04 25.31
C ASP A 142 -13.81 -9.95 26.44
N ILE A 143 -13.49 -9.39 27.61
CA ILE A 143 -12.97 -10.15 28.76
C ILE A 143 -13.95 -11.22 29.24
N ARG A 144 -15.24 -11.07 29.01
CA ARG A 144 -16.26 -12.03 29.39
C ARG A 144 -16.21 -13.31 28.55
N ASP A 145 -15.73 -13.17 27.31
CA ASP A 145 -15.60 -14.28 26.39
C ASP A 145 -14.24 -14.98 26.52
N LEU A 146 -13.29 -14.37 27.24
CA LEU A 146 -11.94 -14.90 27.42
C LEU A 146 -11.96 -16.16 28.29
N ARG A 147 -11.39 -17.26 27.76
CA ARG A 147 -11.27 -18.56 28.41
C ARG A 147 -9.79 -18.98 28.51
N LYS A 148 -9.51 -19.96 29.34
CA LYS A 148 -8.15 -20.49 29.49
C LYS A 148 -7.60 -21.05 28.16
N ASP A 149 -8.45 -21.63 27.36
CA ASP A 149 -8.08 -22.17 26.04
C ASP A 149 -7.67 -21.07 25.05
N ASP A 150 -8.25 -19.87 25.17
CA ASP A 150 -7.86 -18.73 24.35
C ASP A 150 -6.41 -18.29 24.64
N LEU A 151 -6.00 -18.36 25.90
CA LEU A 151 -4.61 -18.05 26.26
C LEU A 151 -3.63 -19.05 25.65
N THR A 152 -4.04 -20.32 25.58
CA THR A 152 -3.24 -21.37 24.94
C THR A 152 -3.21 -21.16 23.42
N PHE A 153 -4.35 -20.83 22.82
CA PHE A 153 -4.45 -20.47 21.40
C PHE A 153 -3.53 -19.29 21.06
N PHE A 154 -3.62 -18.17 21.78
CA PHE A 154 -2.77 -17.01 21.54
C PHE A 154 -1.29 -17.34 21.69
N ARG A 155 -0.92 -18.10 22.71
CA ARG A 155 0.47 -18.52 22.91
C ARG A 155 0.99 -19.31 21.71
N ASN A 156 0.23 -20.29 21.25
CA ASN A 156 0.65 -21.14 20.13
C ASN A 156 0.76 -20.35 18.86
N ILE A 157 -0.30 -19.63 18.47
CA ILE A 157 -0.35 -18.92 17.21
C ILE A 157 0.73 -17.80 17.11
N PHE A 158 1.01 -17.08 18.20
CA PHE A 158 2.04 -16.05 18.17
C PHE A 158 3.45 -16.61 18.29
N ASN A 159 3.64 -17.80 18.83
CA ASN A 159 4.92 -18.48 18.75
C ASN A 159 5.19 -19.03 17.33
N GLU A 160 4.19 -19.57 16.69
CA GLU A 160 4.27 -20.07 15.30
C GLU A 160 4.49 -18.94 14.28
N ASN A 161 3.93 -17.74 14.56
CA ASN A 161 4.07 -16.55 13.73
C ASN A 161 4.97 -15.50 14.42
N SER A 162 6.12 -15.90 14.94
CA SER A 162 7.07 -14.97 15.57
C SER A 162 7.74 -14.09 14.52
N GLY A 163 7.86 -12.77 14.78
CA GLY A 163 8.40 -11.78 13.86
C GLY A 163 8.89 -10.50 14.52
N GLU A 164 8.75 -9.38 13.82
CA GLU A 164 9.28 -8.09 14.27
C GLU A 164 8.21 -7.05 14.64
N GLN A 165 6.94 -7.28 14.25
CA GLN A 165 5.86 -6.34 14.51
C GLN A 165 5.38 -6.46 15.96
N ARG A 166 4.93 -5.35 16.52
CA ARG A 166 4.43 -5.28 17.89
C ARG A 166 3.07 -5.95 18.01
N LEU A 167 2.85 -6.62 19.13
CA LEU A 167 1.57 -7.23 19.51
C LEU A 167 0.95 -6.46 20.67
N HIS A 168 -0.28 -6.00 20.48
CA HIS A 168 -1.10 -5.37 21.51
C HIS A 168 -2.39 -6.15 21.71
N PHE A 169 -2.92 -6.08 22.93
CA PHE A 169 -4.25 -6.57 23.26
C PHE A 169 -5.08 -5.40 23.77
N TYR A 170 -6.29 -5.29 23.27
CA TYR A 170 -7.31 -4.39 23.76
C TYR A 170 -8.42 -5.24 24.40
N LEU A 171 -8.42 -5.31 25.71
CA LEU A 171 -9.40 -6.08 26.48
C LEU A 171 -10.55 -5.14 26.85
N LYS A 172 -11.71 -5.35 26.27
CA LYS A 172 -12.91 -4.56 26.55
C LYS A 172 -13.87 -5.33 27.45
N ASN A 173 -14.60 -4.61 28.31
CA ASN A 173 -15.76 -5.12 29.01
C ASN A 173 -17.00 -4.37 28.50
N THR A 174 -17.86 -5.05 27.77
CA THR A 174 -19.05 -4.41 27.16
C THR A 174 -20.18 -4.16 28.17
N GLU A 175 -20.09 -4.63 29.41
CA GLU A 175 -21.08 -4.35 30.45
C GLU A 175 -20.93 -2.95 31.06
N ASP A 176 -19.71 -2.55 31.34
CA ASP A 176 -19.40 -1.28 32.02
C ASP A 176 -18.59 -0.30 31.14
N ASN A 177 -18.37 -0.65 29.86
CA ASN A 177 -17.54 0.11 28.91
C ASN A 177 -16.10 0.35 29.38
N SER A 178 -15.60 -0.43 30.34
CA SER A 178 -14.19 -0.37 30.73
C SER A 178 -13.31 -1.11 29.72
N HIS A 179 -12.06 -0.72 29.67
CA HIS A 179 -11.05 -1.42 28.83
C HIS A 179 -9.66 -1.35 29.46
N VAL A 180 -8.82 -2.28 29.04
CA VAL A 180 -7.40 -2.35 29.40
C VAL A 180 -6.60 -2.60 28.12
N GLU A 181 -5.56 -1.80 27.92
CA GLU A 181 -4.58 -2.00 26.86
C GLU A 181 -3.33 -2.70 27.40
N LEU A 182 -2.93 -3.78 26.76
CA LEU A 182 -1.75 -4.55 27.12
C LEU A 182 -0.77 -4.59 25.96
N ASN A 183 0.47 -4.24 26.22
CA ASN A 183 1.56 -4.38 25.26
C ASN A 183 2.32 -5.68 25.55
N ALA A 184 2.43 -6.55 24.54
CA ALA A 184 3.25 -7.76 24.65
C ALA A 184 4.73 -7.39 24.54
N LEU A 185 5.39 -7.16 25.67
CA LEU A 185 6.77 -6.64 25.70
C LEU A 185 7.82 -7.63 25.14
N ARG A 186 7.54 -8.93 25.21
CA ARG A 186 8.48 -10.00 24.84
C ARG A 186 8.05 -10.79 23.62
N THR A 187 6.84 -10.57 23.12
CA THR A 187 6.28 -11.28 21.97
C THR A 187 6.08 -10.31 20.84
N HIS A 188 6.69 -10.61 19.72
CA HIS A 188 6.52 -9.90 18.46
C HIS A 188 5.96 -10.89 17.44
N VAL A 189 5.24 -10.39 16.45
CA VAL A 189 4.54 -11.24 15.50
C VAL A 189 4.99 -10.92 14.07
N ASP A 190 4.91 -11.92 13.19
CA ASP A 190 4.98 -11.76 11.74
C ASP A 190 3.54 -11.63 11.23
N ILE A 191 3.16 -10.38 10.85
CA ILE A 191 1.81 -10.08 10.34
C ILE A 191 1.75 -10.53 8.90
N ASN A 192 1.27 -11.73 8.66
CA ASN A 192 1.11 -12.35 7.34
C ASN A 192 -0.37 -12.61 7.01
N GLY A 193 -0.63 -12.97 5.76
CA GLY A 193 -2.00 -13.22 5.27
C GLY A 193 -2.72 -14.34 6.01
N ASP A 194 -2.01 -15.42 6.35
CA ASP A 194 -2.59 -16.58 7.04
C ASP A 194 -3.02 -16.22 8.46
N LEU A 195 -2.20 -15.45 9.17
CA LEU A 195 -2.53 -14.95 10.51
C LEU A 195 -3.76 -14.03 10.48
N ILE A 196 -3.84 -13.13 9.50
CA ILE A 196 -4.99 -12.23 9.33
C ILE A 196 -6.25 -13.03 9.02
N GLN A 197 -6.18 -14.00 8.13
CA GLN A 197 -7.32 -14.86 7.77
C GLN A 197 -7.83 -15.62 9.00
N LEU A 198 -6.93 -16.21 9.76
CA LEU A 198 -7.28 -16.97 10.98
C LEU A 198 -8.08 -16.12 11.97
N PHE A 199 -7.69 -14.87 12.17
CA PHE A 199 -8.41 -13.95 13.07
C PHE A 199 -9.70 -13.44 12.44
N SER A 200 -9.76 -13.22 11.11
CA SER A 200 -10.97 -12.75 10.43
C SER A 200 -12.09 -13.79 10.39
N GLU A 201 -11.75 -15.05 10.35
CA GLU A 201 -12.68 -16.17 10.42
C GLU A 201 -13.22 -16.43 11.84
N ASN A 202 -12.55 -15.86 12.84
CA ASN A 202 -12.92 -16.04 14.24
C ASN A 202 -13.77 -14.86 14.73
N ASN A 203 -15.08 -15.04 14.86
CA ASN A 203 -16.01 -14.01 15.30
C ASN A 203 -15.81 -13.54 16.76
N LYS A 204 -14.96 -14.21 17.53
CA LYS A 204 -14.68 -13.89 18.94
C LYS A 204 -13.69 -12.75 19.11
N TYR A 205 -12.80 -12.56 18.11
CA TYR A 205 -11.74 -11.57 18.17
C TYR A 205 -11.89 -10.56 17.04
N GLN A 206 -11.51 -9.33 17.29
CA GLN A 206 -11.38 -8.31 16.26
C GLN A 206 -9.91 -7.96 16.10
N LEU A 207 -9.48 -7.76 14.86
CA LEU A 207 -8.11 -7.44 14.53
C LEU A 207 -8.00 -6.02 13.96
N PHE A 208 -7.04 -5.25 14.47
CA PHE A 208 -6.65 -3.96 13.90
C PHE A 208 -5.16 -3.97 13.61
N LEU A 209 -4.80 -3.42 12.46
CA LEU A 209 -3.42 -3.28 11.99
C LEU A 209 -3.07 -1.80 11.86
N ASN A 210 -1.90 -1.40 12.39
CA ASN A 210 -1.37 -0.02 12.35
C ASN A 210 0.10 0.01 11.91
#